data_a36ff5705241dc634d05a95ee541606c
#
_entry.id   a36ff5705241dc634d05a95ee541606c
#
_cell.length_a   1.000
_cell.length_b   1.000
_cell.length_c   1.000
_cell.angle_alpha   90.00
_cell.angle_beta   90.00
_cell.angle_gamma   90.00
#
_symmetry.space_group_name_H-M   'P 1'
#
loop_
_entity.id
_entity.type
_entity.pdbx_description
1 polymer ?
#
loop_
_entity_poly.entity_id
_entity_poly.type
_entity_poly.pdbx_seq_one_letter_code
_entity_poly.pdbx_strand_id
1 'polypeptide(L)'
;MTNTAPLDKNEVAAMIARDIPAGSYVNLGIGQPTLVADHLNPEADVVLHTENGMLGMGAAATGDDVDPDLINAGKVPVTELAGASYFHHADSFAMMRGGHLDVCVLGAFQVSKCGDLANWHTGAPDAIPAVGGAMDLAIGAKNVFVMMSLFTKDGTAKLVPECTYPLTGLGCVSRIYTHHAIFDIDSAAGVVRVRDTFGITMDELRSRVTLELA
;
A
#
# COMPACT_ATOMS: atom_id res chain seq x y z
N MET A 1 6.49 -22.87 -7.21
CA MET A 1 6.64 -22.68 -8.67
C MET A 1 7.31 -21.32 -8.85
N THR A 2 8.53 -21.27 -9.34
CA THR A 2 9.20 -19.98 -9.63
C THR A 2 8.48 -19.38 -10.84
N ASN A 3 7.78 -18.26 -10.60
CA ASN A 3 7.15 -17.51 -11.67
C ASN A 3 8.27 -16.94 -12.56
N THR A 4 8.31 -17.33 -13.83
CA THR A 4 9.39 -16.99 -14.76
C THR A 4 9.28 -15.58 -15.34
N ALA A 5 8.20 -14.86 -15.04
CA ALA A 5 7.96 -13.49 -15.48
C ALA A 5 7.67 -12.59 -14.28
N PRO A 6 7.97 -11.28 -14.37
CA PRO A 6 7.52 -10.30 -13.39
C PRO A 6 5.99 -10.29 -13.28
N LEU A 7 5.47 -10.04 -12.09
CA LEU A 7 4.02 -9.88 -11.88
C LEU A 7 3.50 -8.60 -12.55
N ASP A 8 2.28 -8.63 -13.03
CA ASP A 8 1.57 -7.41 -13.38
C ASP A 8 0.96 -6.75 -12.12
N LYS A 9 0.37 -5.55 -12.30
CA LYS A 9 -0.20 -4.79 -11.18
C LYS A 9 -1.39 -5.49 -10.51
N ASN A 10 -2.19 -6.25 -11.25
CA ASN A 10 -3.33 -6.98 -10.70
C ASN A 10 -2.86 -8.22 -9.92
N GLU A 11 -1.84 -8.91 -10.42
CA GLU A 11 -1.21 -10.03 -9.72
C GLU A 11 -0.57 -9.56 -8.40
N VAL A 12 0.10 -8.40 -8.39
CA VAL A 12 0.62 -7.80 -7.14
C VAL A 12 -0.52 -7.46 -6.19
N ALA A 13 -1.62 -6.86 -6.66
CA ALA A 13 -2.79 -6.55 -5.85
C ALA A 13 -3.44 -7.81 -5.26
N ALA A 14 -3.54 -8.88 -6.05
CA ALA A 14 -4.05 -10.19 -5.59
C ALA A 14 -3.16 -10.81 -4.49
N MET A 15 -1.83 -10.64 -4.59
CA MET A 15 -0.89 -11.09 -3.54
C MET A 15 -1.13 -10.32 -2.23
N ILE A 16 -1.32 -9.00 -2.31
CA ILE A 16 -1.64 -8.17 -1.15
C ILE A 16 -2.98 -8.60 -0.52
N ALA A 17 -4.03 -8.74 -1.33
CA ALA A 17 -5.36 -9.14 -0.87
C ALA A 17 -5.34 -10.48 -0.12
N ARG A 18 -4.56 -11.44 -0.61
CA ARG A 18 -4.39 -12.76 0.03
C ARG A 18 -3.70 -12.68 1.39
N ASP A 19 -2.78 -11.71 1.56
CA ASP A 19 -1.98 -11.56 2.78
C ASP A 19 -2.68 -10.66 3.83
N ILE A 20 -3.82 -10.04 3.49
CA ILE A 20 -4.66 -9.31 4.45
C ILE A 20 -5.40 -10.31 5.33
N PRO A 21 -5.26 -10.24 6.67
CA PRO A 21 -5.98 -11.15 7.56
C PRO A 21 -7.50 -10.99 7.49
N ALA A 22 -8.23 -12.08 7.65
CA ALA A 22 -9.69 -12.04 7.73
C ALA A 22 -10.16 -11.16 8.92
N GLY A 23 -11.29 -10.48 8.75
CA GLY A 23 -11.85 -9.56 9.75
C GLY A 23 -11.10 -8.24 9.92
N SER A 24 -10.14 -7.94 9.04
CA SER A 24 -9.33 -6.71 9.14
C SER A 24 -10.08 -5.47 8.70
N TYR A 25 -9.83 -4.35 9.38
CA TYR A 25 -10.14 -3.01 8.91
C TYR A 25 -8.99 -2.48 8.07
N VAL A 26 -9.24 -2.17 6.79
CA VAL A 26 -8.21 -1.89 5.79
C VAL A 26 -8.44 -0.57 5.10
N ASN A 27 -7.39 0.25 4.97
CA ASN A 27 -7.41 1.43 4.11
C ASN A 27 -6.52 1.20 2.89
N LEU A 28 -7.03 1.54 1.72
CA LEU A 28 -6.31 1.47 0.45
C LEU A 28 -5.98 2.87 -0.03
N GLY A 29 -4.70 3.17 -0.14
CA GLY A 29 -4.20 4.45 -0.66
C GLY A 29 -4.60 4.67 -2.12
N ILE A 30 -4.60 5.94 -2.53
CA ILE A 30 -4.97 6.36 -3.89
C ILE A 30 -3.99 5.77 -4.92
N GLY A 31 -4.50 5.40 -6.08
CA GLY A 31 -3.75 4.85 -7.21
C GLY A 31 -3.71 3.32 -7.23
N GLN A 32 -2.53 2.71 -7.45
CA GLN A 32 -2.44 1.25 -7.58
C GLN A 32 -2.99 0.46 -6.38
N PRO A 33 -2.83 0.90 -5.12
CA PRO A 33 -3.39 0.20 -3.97
C PRO A 33 -4.90 -0.06 -4.05
N THR A 34 -5.68 0.79 -4.74
CA THR A 34 -7.14 0.57 -4.87
C THR A 34 -7.50 -0.73 -5.59
N LEU A 35 -6.62 -1.25 -6.44
CA LEU A 35 -6.82 -2.52 -7.13
C LEU A 35 -6.96 -3.72 -6.16
N VAL A 36 -6.46 -3.59 -4.94
CA VAL A 36 -6.55 -4.66 -3.92
C VAL A 36 -8.01 -4.97 -3.60
N ALA A 37 -8.89 -3.97 -3.64
CA ALA A 37 -10.32 -4.16 -3.38
C ALA A 37 -10.97 -5.21 -4.31
N ASP A 38 -10.56 -5.26 -5.57
CA ASP A 38 -11.12 -6.17 -6.58
C ASP A 38 -10.70 -7.64 -6.36
N HIS A 39 -9.72 -7.89 -5.49
CA HIS A 39 -9.15 -9.20 -5.21
C HIS A 39 -9.45 -9.71 -3.80
N LEU A 40 -10.14 -8.94 -2.97
CA LEU A 40 -10.51 -9.37 -1.62
C LEU A 40 -11.49 -10.55 -1.69
N ASN A 41 -11.25 -11.56 -0.84
CA ASN A 41 -12.20 -12.66 -0.69
C ASN A 41 -13.44 -12.15 0.08
N PRO A 42 -14.65 -12.21 -0.49
CA PRO A 42 -15.87 -11.78 0.19
C PRO A 42 -16.13 -12.50 1.52
N GLU A 43 -15.65 -13.76 1.66
CA GLU A 43 -15.81 -14.55 2.88
C GLU A 43 -14.80 -14.20 3.98
N ALA A 44 -13.83 -13.31 3.69
CA ALA A 44 -12.81 -12.91 4.66
C ALA A 44 -13.27 -11.80 5.60
N ASP A 45 -14.49 -11.28 5.45
CA ASP A 45 -15.06 -10.20 6.28
C ASP A 45 -14.13 -8.97 6.42
N VAL A 46 -13.38 -8.65 5.37
CA VAL A 46 -12.52 -7.46 5.34
C VAL A 46 -13.39 -6.22 5.16
N VAL A 47 -13.25 -5.26 6.07
CA VAL A 47 -13.99 -4.00 6.03
C VAL A 47 -13.08 -2.90 5.50
N LEU A 48 -13.41 -2.38 4.30
CA LEU A 48 -12.68 -1.27 3.72
C LEU A 48 -13.11 0.06 4.35
N HIS A 49 -12.13 0.82 4.81
CA HIS A 49 -12.24 2.16 5.34
C HIS A 49 -11.80 3.17 4.28
N THR A 50 -12.52 4.26 4.13
CA THR A 50 -12.11 5.36 3.26
C THR A 50 -11.81 6.63 4.06
N GLU A 51 -10.76 7.35 3.65
CA GLU A 51 -10.33 8.61 4.28
C GLU A 51 -11.44 9.66 4.31
N ASN A 52 -12.30 9.69 3.28
CA ASN A 52 -13.41 10.64 3.16
C ASN A 52 -14.62 10.33 4.05
N GLY A 53 -14.66 9.16 4.73
CA GLY A 53 -15.64 8.90 5.80
C GLY A 53 -16.63 7.76 5.54
N MET A 54 -16.15 6.61 5.09
CA MET A 54 -16.98 5.41 4.88
C MET A 54 -16.28 4.17 5.44
N LEU A 55 -17.04 3.28 6.08
CA LEU A 55 -16.70 1.87 6.34
C LEU A 55 -17.63 0.98 5.52
N GLY A 56 -17.09 -0.13 5.00
CA GLY A 56 -17.85 -1.06 4.16
C GLY A 56 -17.95 -0.59 2.71
N MET A 57 -16.89 0.08 2.19
CA MET A 57 -16.76 0.36 0.76
C MET A 57 -16.69 -0.97 -0.01
N GLY A 58 -17.49 -1.08 -1.06
CA GLY A 58 -17.48 -2.19 -2.01
C GLY A 58 -16.56 -1.95 -3.20
N ALA A 59 -16.80 -2.67 -4.29
CA ALA A 59 -16.07 -2.56 -5.54
C ALA A 59 -16.35 -1.24 -6.26
N ALA A 60 -15.55 -0.93 -7.29
CA ALA A 60 -15.81 0.19 -8.19
C ALA A 60 -17.20 0.02 -8.85
N ALA A 61 -18.02 1.07 -8.78
CA ALA A 61 -19.35 1.10 -9.38
C ALA A 61 -19.24 1.31 -10.90
N THR A 62 -20.09 0.61 -11.67
CA THR A 62 -20.14 0.73 -13.13
C THR A 62 -21.59 0.72 -13.63
N GLY A 63 -21.83 1.33 -14.78
CA GLY A 63 -23.17 1.34 -15.41
C GLY A 63 -24.22 2.01 -14.53
N ASP A 64 -25.32 1.31 -14.28
CA ASP A 64 -26.47 1.82 -13.52
C ASP A 64 -26.23 1.85 -11.99
N ASP A 65 -25.16 1.22 -11.51
CA ASP A 65 -24.80 1.22 -10.08
C ASP A 65 -24.01 2.47 -9.66
N VAL A 66 -23.70 3.36 -10.61
CA VAL A 66 -22.94 4.58 -10.32
C VAL A 66 -23.80 5.61 -9.60
N ASP A 67 -23.47 5.84 -8.32
CA ASP A 67 -23.96 7.00 -7.56
C ASP A 67 -22.84 8.06 -7.54
N PRO A 68 -23.07 9.28 -8.10
CA PRO A 68 -22.06 10.34 -8.14
C PRO A 68 -21.68 10.88 -6.75
N ASP A 69 -22.52 10.68 -5.75
CA ASP A 69 -22.27 11.11 -4.38
C ASP A 69 -21.51 10.03 -3.56
N LEU A 70 -21.43 8.81 -4.08
CA LEU A 70 -20.74 7.69 -3.43
C LEU A 70 -19.40 7.41 -4.09
N ILE A 71 -18.36 8.05 -3.58
CA ILE A 71 -17.00 7.97 -4.11
C ILE A 71 -15.98 7.60 -3.02
N ASN A 72 -14.90 6.93 -3.42
CA ASN A 72 -13.74 6.73 -2.55
C ASN A 72 -12.86 8.00 -2.46
N ALA A 73 -11.81 7.96 -1.64
CA ALA A 73 -10.87 9.06 -1.49
C ALA A 73 -10.15 9.44 -2.80
N GLY A 74 -10.07 8.53 -3.76
CA GLY A 74 -9.55 8.75 -5.11
C GLY A 74 -10.55 9.33 -6.10
N LYS A 75 -11.77 9.69 -5.64
CA LYS A 75 -12.89 10.21 -6.44
C LYS A 75 -13.42 9.22 -7.50
N VAL A 76 -13.22 7.93 -7.26
CA VAL A 76 -13.80 6.87 -8.10
C VAL A 76 -15.12 6.45 -7.48
N PRO A 77 -16.23 6.37 -8.28
CA PRO A 77 -17.49 5.83 -7.82
C PRO A 77 -17.33 4.39 -7.31
N VAL A 78 -17.94 4.10 -6.18
CA VAL A 78 -17.89 2.79 -5.54
C VAL A 78 -19.29 2.31 -5.15
N THR A 79 -19.43 1.02 -4.90
CA THR A 79 -20.61 0.44 -4.26
C THR A 79 -20.45 0.42 -2.75
N GLU A 80 -21.51 0.15 -2.03
CA GLU A 80 -21.50 -0.10 -0.59
C GLU A 80 -21.84 -1.55 -0.30
N LEU A 81 -21.26 -2.08 0.78
CA LEU A 81 -21.61 -3.39 1.31
C LEU A 81 -22.77 -3.26 2.32
N ALA A 82 -23.54 -4.34 2.51
CA ALA A 82 -24.57 -4.35 3.53
C ALA A 82 -23.97 -4.07 4.92
N GLY A 83 -24.52 -3.06 5.61
CA GLY A 83 -24.00 -2.59 6.90
C GLY A 83 -22.95 -1.49 6.80
N ALA A 84 -22.72 -0.94 5.60
CA ALA A 84 -21.84 0.22 5.42
C ALA A 84 -22.27 1.39 6.33
N SER A 85 -21.31 2.17 6.75
CA SER A 85 -21.53 3.31 7.65
C SER A 85 -20.79 4.54 7.13
N TYR A 86 -21.45 5.69 7.25
CA TYR A 86 -20.91 6.99 6.85
C TYR A 86 -20.68 7.86 8.09
N PHE A 87 -19.58 8.60 8.10
CA PHE A 87 -19.19 9.44 9.22
C PHE A 87 -18.42 10.66 8.75
N HIS A 88 -18.27 11.63 9.65
CA HIS A 88 -17.57 12.85 9.34
C HIS A 88 -16.08 12.57 9.06
N HIS A 89 -15.50 13.33 8.13
CA HIS A 89 -14.08 13.21 7.76
C HIS A 89 -13.11 13.25 8.96
N ALA A 90 -13.41 14.06 9.97
CA ALA A 90 -12.61 14.10 11.20
C ALA A 90 -12.65 12.77 11.98
N ASP A 91 -13.77 12.05 11.96
CA ASP A 91 -13.89 10.74 12.62
C ASP A 91 -13.06 9.70 11.87
N SER A 92 -12.98 9.78 10.54
CA SER A 92 -12.09 8.97 9.73
C SER A 92 -10.63 9.10 10.21
N PHE A 93 -10.15 10.33 10.37
CA PHE A 93 -8.80 10.59 10.88
C PHE A 93 -8.62 10.19 12.33
N ALA A 94 -9.66 10.33 13.18
CA ALA A 94 -9.62 9.82 14.54
C ALA A 94 -9.47 8.30 14.60
N MET A 95 -10.14 7.56 13.71
CA MET A 95 -9.96 6.10 13.55
C MET A 95 -8.54 5.74 13.15
N MET A 96 -7.96 6.42 12.15
CA MET A 96 -6.58 6.22 11.75
C MET A 96 -5.60 6.45 12.90
N ARG A 97 -5.65 7.63 13.53
CA ARG A 97 -4.77 8.02 14.65
C ARG A 97 -4.98 7.17 15.91
N GLY A 98 -6.19 6.65 16.09
CA GLY A 98 -6.54 5.77 17.20
C GLY A 98 -6.03 4.33 17.08
N GLY A 99 -5.37 3.97 15.95
CA GLY A 99 -4.86 2.61 15.73
C GLY A 99 -5.96 1.59 15.42
N HIS A 100 -7.09 2.03 14.86
CA HIS A 100 -8.23 1.15 14.57
C HIS A 100 -8.11 0.46 13.21
N LEU A 101 -7.12 0.82 12.38
CA LEU A 101 -6.84 0.14 11.13
C LEU A 101 -5.83 -0.99 11.34
N ASP A 102 -6.15 -2.19 10.86
CA ASP A 102 -5.26 -3.35 10.94
C ASP A 102 -4.19 -3.31 9.85
N VAL A 103 -4.59 -2.88 8.65
CA VAL A 103 -3.69 -2.76 7.50
C VAL A 103 -3.98 -1.46 6.75
N CYS A 104 -2.93 -0.76 6.33
CA CYS A 104 -3.05 0.16 5.22
C CYS A 104 -2.12 -0.24 4.07
N VAL A 105 -2.56 -0.03 2.83
CA VAL A 105 -1.76 -0.28 1.62
C VAL A 105 -1.45 1.05 0.96
N LEU A 106 -0.18 1.40 0.83
CA LEU A 106 0.28 2.69 0.30
C LEU A 106 1.21 2.50 -0.90
N GLY A 107 1.20 3.47 -1.80
CA GLY A 107 2.27 3.60 -2.79
C GLY A 107 3.52 4.21 -2.18
N ALA A 108 4.70 4.05 -2.83
CA ALA A 108 5.94 4.66 -2.38
C ALA A 108 6.83 5.15 -3.53
N PHE A 109 7.57 6.23 -3.26
CA PHE A 109 8.71 6.66 -4.07
C PHE A 109 9.98 5.97 -3.60
N GLN A 110 10.19 5.86 -2.29
CA GLN A 110 11.27 5.10 -1.66
C GLN A 110 10.78 4.46 -0.35
N VAL A 111 11.40 3.33 -0.01
CA VAL A 111 11.31 2.70 1.32
C VAL A 111 12.73 2.37 1.78
N SER A 112 13.07 2.72 3.04
CA SER A 112 14.38 2.37 3.60
C SER A 112 14.42 0.94 4.15
N LYS A 113 15.62 0.41 4.40
CA LYS A 113 15.84 -0.89 5.06
C LYS A 113 15.21 -0.97 6.47
N CYS A 114 15.03 0.20 7.12
CA CYS A 114 14.39 0.30 8.43
C CYS A 114 12.89 0.55 8.34
N GLY A 115 12.29 0.50 7.13
CA GLY A 115 10.85 0.69 6.95
C GLY A 115 10.39 2.13 6.95
N ASP A 116 11.30 3.10 6.77
CA ASP A 116 10.88 4.49 6.56
C ASP A 116 10.20 4.61 5.20
N LEU A 117 9.14 5.39 5.15
CA LEU A 117 8.33 5.62 3.95
C LEU A 117 8.50 7.04 3.42
N ALA A 118 8.75 7.18 2.13
CA ALA A 118 8.70 8.44 1.40
C ALA A 118 7.76 8.31 0.20
N ASN A 119 6.61 9.00 0.22
CA ASN A 119 5.59 8.85 -0.82
C ASN A 119 4.84 10.13 -1.21
N TRP A 120 5.20 11.31 -0.67
CA TRP A 120 4.43 12.52 -0.90
C TRP A 120 5.17 13.61 -1.68
N HIS A 121 6.50 13.57 -1.72
CA HIS A 121 7.33 14.56 -2.42
C HIS A 121 8.67 13.95 -2.84
N THR A 122 9.17 14.32 -4.03
CA THR A 122 10.46 13.83 -4.54
C THR A 122 11.62 14.79 -4.29
N GLY A 123 11.38 15.96 -3.68
CA GLY A 123 12.37 17.01 -3.52
C GLY A 123 12.61 17.88 -4.76
N ALA A 124 12.00 17.54 -5.91
CA ALA A 124 12.13 18.37 -7.11
C ALA A 124 11.46 19.74 -6.92
N PRO A 125 12.04 20.85 -7.41
CA PRO A 125 11.53 22.20 -7.18
C PRO A 125 10.11 22.44 -7.72
N ASP A 126 9.71 21.68 -8.73
CA ASP A 126 8.41 21.73 -9.42
C ASP A 126 7.45 20.62 -8.99
N ALA A 127 7.86 19.76 -8.05
CA ALA A 127 7.02 18.71 -7.55
C ALA A 127 5.88 19.28 -6.68
N ILE A 128 4.65 18.90 -7.00
CA ILE A 128 3.48 19.27 -6.20
C ILE A 128 3.40 18.33 -5.00
N PRO A 129 3.45 18.85 -3.75
CA PRO A 129 3.29 18.01 -2.57
C PRO A 129 1.88 17.39 -2.52
N ALA A 130 1.80 16.12 -2.23
CA ALA A 130 0.53 15.37 -2.18
C ALA A 130 0.51 14.43 -0.97
N VAL A 131 0.60 14.99 0.24
CA VAL A 131 0.66 14.21 1.47
C VAL A 131 -0.68 13.55 1.81
N GLY A 132 -1.81 14.26 1.63
CA GLY A 132 -3.14 13.75 2.00
C GLY A 132 -3.16 13.17 3.41
N GLY A 133 -3.83 12.04 3.60
CA GLY A 133 -3.85 11.25 4.83
C GLY A 133 -2.70 10.27 5.00
N ALA A 134 -1.71 10.27 4.10
CA ALA A 134 -0.67 9.24 4.09
C ALA A 134 0.16 9.18 5.38
N MET A 135 0.43 10.32 6.03
CA MET A 135 1.16 10.34 7.30
C MET A 135 0.35 9.70 8.43
N ASP A 136 -0.95 10.01 8.52
CA ASP A 136 -1.85 9.45 9.53
C ASP A 136 -2.04 7.93 9.31
N LEU A 137 -2.16 7.50 8.07
CA LEU A 137 -2.23 6.08 7.71
C LEU A 137 -0.95 5.33 8.03
N ALA A 138 0.21 5.90 7.68
CA ALA A 138 1.52 5.27 7.88
C ALA A 138 1.86 5.07 9.37
N ILE A 139 1.40 5.96 10.24
CA ILE A 139 1.70 5.91 11.68
C ILE A 139 0.57 5.23 12.47
N GLY A 140 -0.68 5.36 12.01
CA GLY A 140 -1.84 4.88 12.76
C GLY A 140 -2.23 3.44 12.46
N ALA A 141 -1.91 2.90 11.28
CA ALA A 141 -2.22 1.51 10.98
C ALA A 141 -1.25 0.54 11.68
N LYS A 142 -1.77 -0.62 12.12
CA LYS A 142 -0.95 -1.66 12.77
C LYS A 142 0.06 -2.28 11.82
N ASN A 143 -0.28 -2.40 10.52
CA ASN A 143 0.58 -2.90 9.47
C ASN A 143 0.51 -1.98 8.25
N VAL A 144 1.66 -1.59 7.73
CA VAL A 144 1.77 -0.80 6.51
C VAL A 144 2.36 -1.68 5.40
N PHE A 145 1.55 -1.99 4.40
CA PHE A 145 1.98 -2.66 3.19
C PHE A 145 2.25 -1.62 2.11
N VAL A 146 3.34 -1.78 1.40
CA VAL A 146 3.68 -0.90 0.28
C VAL A 146 3.52 -1.64 -1.04
N MET A 147 2.76 -1.07 -1.96
CA MET A 147 2.65 -1.51 -3.35
C MET A 147 3.40 -0.55 -4.25
N MET A 148 4.53 -0.97 -4.84
CA MET A 148 5.35 -0.11 -5.68
C MET A 148 6.11 -0.89 -6.76
N SER A 149 6.59 -0.21 -7.81
CA SER A 149 7.65 -0.78 -8.66
C SER A 149 8.98 -0.80 -7.89
N LEU A 150 9.72 -1.91 -7.98
CA LEU A 150 11.03 -2.03 -7.30
C LEU A 150 12.07 -1.06 -7.84
N PHE A 151 12.00 -0.79 -9.14
CA PHE A 151 12.94 0.09 -9.85
C PHE A 151 12.22 1.27 -10.47
N THR A 152 12.92 2.38 -10.60
CA THR A 152 12.54 3.54 -11.41
C THR A 152 12.68 3.21 -12.91
N LYS A 153 12.26 4.11 -13.78
CA LYS A 153 12.37 3.92 -15.24
C LYS A 153 13.82 3.82 -15.73
N ASP A 154 14.76 4.44 -15.02
CA ASP A 154 16.21 4.39 -15.28
C ASP A 154 16.92 3.23 -14.58
N GLY A 155 16.17 2.34 -13.90
CA GLY A 155 16.68 1.14 -13.26
C GLY A 155 17.20 1.32 -11.84
N THR A 156 17.09 2.50 -11.25
CA THR A 156 17.50 2.76 -9.86
C THR A 156 16.54 2.09 -8.88
N ALA A 157 17.06 1.41 -7.85
CA ALA A 157 16.25 0.76 -6.83
C ALA A 157 15.52 1.80 -5.96
N LYS A 158 14.25 1.51 -5.64
CA LYS A 158 13.41 2.32 -4.75
C LYS A 158 13.39 1.78 -3.31
N LEU A 159 13.86 0.56 -3.10
CA LEU A 159 14.21 0.01 -1.80
C LEU A 159 15.67 0.38 -1.54
N VAL A 160 15.90 1.23 -0.53
CA VAL A 160 17.16 1.95 -0.33
C VAL A 160 17.70 1.76 1.10
N PRO A 161 19.01 1.95 1.35
CA PRO A 161 19.55 1.96 2.71
C PRO A 161 18.88 3.03 3.59
N GLU A 162 18.74 4.25 3.06
CA GLU A 162 18.11 5.41 3.69
C GLU A 162 17.32 6.19 2.63
N CYS A 163 16.12 6.68 2.98
CA CYS A 163 15.36 7.52 2.08
C CYS A 163 16.05 8.86 1.87
N THR A 164 16.09 9.31 0.62
CA THR A 164 16.63 10.63 0.22
C THR A 164 15.52 11.65 0.01
N TYR A 165 14.28 11.19 -0.12
CA TYR A 165 13.10 12.06 -0.24
C TYR A 165 12.49 12.36 1.13
N PRO A 166 11.71 13.46 1.26
CA PRO A 166 11.01 13.80 2.50
C PRO A 166 10.13 12.64 2.99
N LEU A 167 10.28 12.30 4.27
CA LEU A 167 9.60 11.15 4.86
C LEU A 167 8.12 11.41 5.10
N THR A 168 7.32 10.35 4.92
CA THR A 168 5.92 10.24 5.30
C THR A 168 5.79 9.64 6.69
N GLY A 169 6.58 8.62 6.99
CA GLY A 169 6.61 7.92 8.28
C GLY A 169 7.94 7.22 8.51
N LEU A 170 8.33 7.08 9.77
CA LEU A 170 9.56 6.42 10.21
C LEU A 170 9.25 5.00 10.66
N GLY A 171 10.02 4.02 10.18
CA GLY A 171 9.98 2.63 10.63
C GLY A 171 8.60 1.96 10.53
N CYS A 172 7.71 2.46 9.68
CA CYS A 172 6.30 2.07 9.65
C CYS A 172 6.01 0.92 8.68
N VAL A 173 6.81 0.75 7.62
CA VAL A 173 6.56 -0.27 6.59
C VAL A 173 6.93 -1.65 7.09
N SER A 174 5.98 -2.57 7.08
CA SER A 174 6.17 -3.98 7.47
C SER A 174 6.43 -4.89 6.27
N ARG A 175 5.87 -4.59 5.10
CA ARG A 175 6.03 -5.40 3.89
C ARG A 175 5.95 -4.58 2.62
N ILE A 176 6.76 -4.98 1.61
CA ILE A 176 6.77 -4.35 0.29
C ILE A 176 6.41 -5.40 -0.75
N TYR A 177 5.47 -5.06 -1.63
CA TYR A 177 5.05 -5.85 -2.77
C TYR A 177 5.45 -5.15 -4.05
N THR A 178 6.17 -5.85 -4.91
CA THR A 178 6.63 -5.34 -6.19
C THR A 178 6.39 -6.34 -7.31
N HIS A 179 6.58 -5.93 -8.55
CA HIS A 179 6.53 -6.82 -9.72
C HIS A 179 7.59 -7.93 -9.70
N HIS A 180 8.70 -7.72 -8.98
CA HIS A 180 9.85 -8.62 -8.99
C HIS A 180 10.05 -9.41 -7.71
N ALA A 181 9.62 -8.89 -6.57
CA ALA A 181 9.82 -9.54 -5.27
C ALA A 181 8.85 -9.01 -4.21
N ILE A 182 8.65 -9.81 -3.17
CA ILE A 182 8.01 -9.42 -1.92
C ILE A 182 9.08 -9.41 -0.83
N PHE A 183 9.06 -8.35 -0.01
CA PHE A 183 10.02 -8.17 1.07
C PHE A 183 9.29 -7.99 2.40
N ASP A 184 9.71 -8.70 3.43
CA ASP A 184 9.36 -8.43 4.82
C ASP A 184 10.43 -7.54 5.45
N ILE A 185 10.01 -6.49 6.16
CA ILE A 185 10.92 -5.56 6.84
C ILE A 185 10.83 -5.76 8.35
N ASP A 186 11.98 -6.01 8.96
CA ASP A 186 12.17 -5.95 10.40
C ASP A 186 12.80 -4.58 10.73
N SER A 187 11.94 -3.60 11.02
CA SER A 187 12.36 -2.21 11.25
C SER A 187 13.31 -2.09 12.44
N ALA A 188 13.10 -2.88 13.50
CA ALA A 188 13.91 -2.84 14.71
C ALA A 188 15.33 -3.37 14.48
N ALA A 189 15.45 -4.41 13.65
CA ALA A 189 16.76 -5.01 13.30
C ALA A 189 17.39 -4.36 12.06
N GLY A 190 16.64 -3.56 11.29
CA GLY A 190 17.07 -3.01 10.01
C GLY A 190 17.34 -4.10 8.96
N VAL A 191 16.57 -5.19 8.99
CA VAL A 191 16.75 -6.37 8.13
C VAL A 191 15.62 -6.46 7.12
N VAL A 192 15.98 -6.63 5.85
CA VAL A 192 15.05 -6.87 4.75
C VAL A 192 15.17 -8.33 4.31
N ARG A 193 14.07 -9.09 4.47
CA ARG A 193 14.00 -10.50 4.05
C ARG A 193 13.24 -10.61 2.75
N VAL A 194 13.83 -11.34 1.80
CA VAL A 194 13.14 -11.68 0.55
C VAL A 194 12.20 -12.86 0.82
N ARG A 195 10.91 -12.63 0.64
CA ARG A 195 9.88 -13.66 0.81
C ARG A 195 9.67 -14.47 -0.47
N ASP A 196 9.51 -13.77 -1.60
CA ASP A 196 9.27 -14.36 -2.91
C ASP A 196 9.96 -13.55 -4.01
N THR A 197 10.31 -14.19 -5.14
CA THR A 197 10.84 -13.53 -6.34
C THR A 197 10.05 -13.93 -7.59
N PHE A 198 9.90 -12.99 -8.55
CA PHE A 198 9.13 -13.15 -9.77
C PHE A 198 9.90 -12.59 -10.97
N GLY A 199 10.23 -13.45 -11.94
CA GLY A 199 10.95 -13.05 -13.15
C GLY A 199 12.34 -12.47 -12.92
N ILE A 200 12.92 -12.70 -11.73
CA ILE A 200 14.27 -12.28 -11.34
C ILE A 200 14.88 -13.33 -10.43
N THR A 201 16.16 -13.61 -10.60
CA THR A 201 16.89 -14.50 -9.67
C THR A 201 17.36 -13.73 -8.44
N MET A 202 17.64 -14.47 -7.34
CA MET A 202 18.19 -13.84 -6.12
C MET A 202 19.54 -13.15 -6.37
N ASP A 203 20.41 -13.71 -7.22
CA ASP A 203 21.70 -13.12 -7.54
C ASP A 203 21.54 -11.81 -8.35
N GLU A 204 20.62 -11.80 -9.31
CA GLU A 204 20.28 -10.61 -10.06
C GLU A 204 19.61 -9.56 -9.18
N LEU A 205 18.69 -9.95 -8.28
CA LEU A 205 18.06 -9.05 -7.33
C LEU A 205 19.11 -8.39 -6.42
N ARG A 206 20.02 -9.18 -5.84
CA ARG A 206 21.12 -8.68 -5.00
C ARG A 206 22.10 -7.76 -5.75
N SER A 207 22.31 -7.99 -7.03
CA SER A 207 23.18 -7.12 -7.83
C SER A 207 22.57 -5.74 -8.12
N ARG A 208 21.24 -5.64 -8.09
CA ARG A 208 20.50 -4.43 -8.46
C ARG A 208 19.97 -3.64 -7.27
N VAL A 209 19.81 -4.27 -6.12
CA VAL A 209 19.40 -3.61 -4.87
C VAL A 209 20.63 -3.36 -4.02
N THR A 210 20.84 -2.11 -3.58
CA THR A 210 22.08 -1.65 -2.94
C THR A 210 22.17 -1.95 -1.44
N LEU A 211 21.32 -2.87 -0.94
CA LEU A 211 21.36 -3.29 0.46
C LEU A 211 21.49 -4.81 0.58
N GLU A 212 21.92 -5.24 1.75
CA GLU A 212 21.99 -6.65 2.10
C GLU A 212 20.55 -7.20 2.24
N LEU A 213 20.27 -8.28 1.51
CA LEU A 213 19.00 -9.00 1.53
C LEU A 213 19.19 -10.35 2.22
N ALA A 214 18.40 -10.60 3.26
CA ALA A 214 18.38 -11.86 4.00
C ALA A 214 17.39 -12.87 3.38
#